data_c48ed0c8717000e1a1c1533717cdc064
#
_entry.id   c48ed0c8717000e1a1c1533717cdc064
#
_cell.length_a   1.000
_cell.length_b   1.000
_cell.length_c   1.000
_cell.angle_alpha   90.00
_cell.angle_beta   90.00
_cell.angle_gamma   90.00
#
_symmetry.space_group_name_H-M   'P 1'
#
loop_
_entity.id
_entity.type
_entity.pdbx_description
1 polymer ?
#
loop_
_entity_poly.entity_id
_entity_poly.type
_entity_poly.pdbx_seq_one_letter_code
_entity_poly.pdbx_strand_id
1 'polypeptide(L)'
;MNEKSFDAKALEKWKRKHVISVYKNLGLSYDWEASTEQLCEVLTEKKVDLGYDAIVAKIQNQLKLGDISLKIATKLSGKRRKKATTKIYAEGIDVEILGRVIDHVTYLNTAENLKVNLSVCPEHYALVPREEELEVIEKTGNAPFPMQFFIRFNEEEGIQTPRDEEYPYQIVGIAKLKDGTIIGGVRHQFRNVEQGIEAVTCVEFPALCPNSIVKDHQIHLAVEWSGWIQWAIDHQDLVQNS
;
A
#
# COMPACT_ATOMS: atom_id res chain seq x y z
N MET A 1 -4.45 20.50 13.52
CA MET A 1 -5.22 19.58 12.65
C MET A 1 -5.94 18.62 13.55
N ASN A 2 -7.24 18.37 13.34
CA ASN A 2 -7.94 17.36 14.13
C ASN A 2 -7.44 15.98 13.70
N GLU A 3 -6.66 15.34 14.56
CA GLU A 3 -6.26 13.94 14.37
C GLU A 3 -7.52 13.09 14.40
N LYS A 4 -7.77 12.34 13.33
CA LYS A 4 -8.83 11.33 13.29
C LYS A 4 -8.21 10.01 13.67
N SER A 5 -8.64 9.41 14.76
CA SER A 5 -8.33 8.02 15.06
C SER A 5 -9.26 7.10 14.27
N PHE A 6 -8.73 5.98 13.79
CA PHE A 6 -9.49 4.92 13.16
C PHE A 6 -9.65 3.79 14.18
N ASP A 7 -10.87 3.55 14.65
CA ASP A 7 -11.15 2.40 15.49
C ASP A 7 -11.29 1.11 14.68
N ALA A 8 -11.20 -0.03 15.33
CA ALA A 8 -11.29 -1.34 14.69
C ALA A 8 -12.56 -1.51 13.84
N LYS A 9 -13.69 -0.94 14.26
CA LYS A 9 -14.96 -1.00 13.52
C LYS A 9 -14.91 -0.19 12.23
N ALA A 10 -14.25 0.96 12.24
CA ALA A 10 -14.05 1.78 11.04
C ALA A 10 -13.14 1.07 10.03
N LEU A 11 -12.05 0.45 10.51
CA LEU A 11 -11.13 -0.32 9.67
C LEU A 11 -11.81 -1.56 9.07
N GLU A 12 -12.60 -2.29 9.86
CA GLU A 12 -13.36 -3.45 9.38
C GLU A 12 -14.39 -3.06 8.32
N LYS A 13 -15.16 -2.00 8.54
CA LYS A 13 -16.11 -1.48 7.56
C LYS A 13 -15.43 -1.08 6.26
N TRP A 14 -14.26 -0.45 6.36
CA TRP A 14 -13.45 -0.10 5.21
C TRP A 14 -12.98 -1.36 4.46
N LYS A 15 -12.38 -2.32 5.17
CA LYS A 15 -11.93 -3.60 4.60
C LYS A 15 -13.07 -4.31 3.86
N ARG A 16 -14.26 -4.43 4.48
CA ARG A 16 -15.42 -5.09 3.86
C ARG A 16 -15.85 -4.41 2.56
N LYS A 17 -15.91 -3.09 2.54
CA LYS A 17 -16.25 -2.33 1.33
C LYS A 17 -15.25 -2.60 0.21
N HIS A 18 -13.96 -2.56 0.54
CA HIS A 18 -12.89 -2.65 -0.45
C HIS A 18 -12.64 -4.07 -0.93
N VAL A 19 -12.72 -5.09 -0.08
CA VAL A 19 -12.63 -6.48 -0.50
C VAL A 19 -13.74 -6.84 -1.50
N ILE A 20 -14.98 -6.43 -1.24
CA ILE A 20 -16.12 -6.62 -2.18
C ILE A 20 -15.86 -5.89 -3.51
N SER A 21 -15.31 -4.69 -3.46
CA SER A 21 -14.96 -3.93 -4.67
C SER A 21 -13.93 -4.67 -5.54
N VAL A 22 -12.92 -5.30 -4.91
CA VAL A 22 -11.90 -6.06 -5.62
C VAL A 22 -12.48 -7.34 -6.24
N TYR A 23 -13.34 -8.08 -5.53
CA TYR A 23 -14.06 -9.21 -6.12
C TYR A 23 -14.80 -8.80 -7.40
N LYS A 24 -15.53 -7.70 -7.36
CA LYS A 24 -16.26 -7.17 -8.53
C LYS A 24 -15.31 -6.78 -9.67
N ASN A 25 -14.21 -6.10 -9.38
CA ASN A 25 -13.23 -5.69 -10.39
C ASN A 25 -12.60 -6.90 -11.09
N LEU A 26 -12.35 -7.98 -10.35
CA LEU A 26 -11.79 -9.23 -10.89
C LEU A 26 -12.86 -10.15 -11.53
N GLY A 27 -14.15 -9.80 -11.43
CA GLY A 27 -15.25 -10.65 -11.92
C GLY A 27 -15.32 -11.97 -11.16
N LEU A 28 -15.02 -11.95 -9.85
CA LEU A 28 -15.06 -13.12 -8.98
C LEU A 28 -16.36 -13.17 -8.17
N SER A 29 -16.90 -14.36 -7.97
CA SER A 29 -17.98 -14.58 -7.01
C SER A 29 -17.45 -14.58 -5.57
N TYR A 30 -18.29 -14.14 -4.63
CA TYR A 30 -18.00 -14.15 -3.20
C TYR A 30 -19.28 -14.51 -2.42
N ASP A 31 -19.07 -15.07 -1.23
CA ASP A 31 -20.14 -15.29 -0.27
C ASP A 31 -20.38 -13.99 0.50
N TRP A 32 -21.55 -13.40 0.31
CA TRP A 32 -21.91 -12.14 0.95
C TRP A 32 -22.22 -12.27 2.45
N GLU A 33 -22.51 -13.50 2.93
CA GLU A 33 -22.73 -13.83 4.35
C GLU A 33 -21.42 -14.03 5.12
N ALA A 34 -20.31 -14.31 4.42
CA ALA A 34 -19.00 -14.48 5.02
C ALA A 34 -18.53 -13.24 5.79
N SER A 35 -17.75 -13.46 6.84
CA SER A 35 -17.08 -12.36 7.56
C SER A 35 -16.12 -11.61 6.66
N THR A 36 -15.74 -10.38 7.06
CA THR A 36 -14.76 -9.60 6.31
C THR A 36 -13.40 -10.30 6.24
N GLU A 37 -13.00 -10.93 7.33
CA GLU A 37 -11.76 -11.69 7.42
C GLU A 37 -11.75 -12.87 6.44
N GLN A 38 -12.80 -13.68 6.44
CA GLN A 38 -12.97 -14.79 5.48
C GLN A 38 -12.97 -14.29 4.01
N LEU A 39 -13.63 -13.15 3.74
CA LEU A 39 -13.60 -12.58 2.39
C LEU A 39 -12.18 -12.17 1.99
N CYS A 40 -11.40 -11.56 2.89
CA CYS A 40 -10.01 -11.16 2.61
C CYS A 40 -9.12 -12.38 2.37
N GLU A 41 -9.23 -13.40 3.22
CA GLU A 41 -8.47 -14.63 3.12
C GLU A 41 -8.74 -15.36 1.79
N VAL A 42 -10.01 -15.62 1.49
CA VAL A 42 -10.41 -16.28 0.22
C VAL A 42 -10.03 -15.44 -1.00
N LEU A 43 -10.10 -14.09 -0.91
CA LEU A 43 -9.66 -13.23 -1.99
C LEU A 43 -8.15 -13.36 -2.23
N THR A 44 -7.36 -13.42 -1.16
CA THR A 44 -5.90 -13.59 -1.25
C THR A 44 -5.57 -14.90 -1.97
N GLU A 45 -6.16 -16.02 -1.57
CA GLU A 45 -5.97 -17.31 -2.25
C GLU A 45 -6.35 -17.24 -3.73
N LYS A 46 -7.52 -16.66 -4.05
CA LYS A 46 -7.96 -16.50 -5.45
C LYS A 46 -6.99 -15.64 -6.28
N LYS A 47 -6.38 -14.61 -5.70
CA LYS A 47 -5.37 -13.80 -6.39
C LYS A 47 -4.08 -14.58 -6.63
N VAL A 48 -3.63 -15.37 -5.64
CA VAL A 48 -2.48 -16.26 -5.77
C VAL A 48 -2.72 -17.29 -6.87
N ASP A 49 -3.88 -17.96 -6.86
CA ASP A 49 -4.27 -18.96 -7.87
C ASP A 49 -4.36 -18.37 -9.29
N LEU A 50 -4.89 -17.16 -9.42
CA LEU A 50 -4.96 -16.46 -10.71
C LEU A 50 -3.57 -16.13 -11.26
N GLY A 51 -2.68 -15.71 -10.38
CA GLY A 51 -1.36 -15.20 -10.77
C GLY A 51 -1.40 -13.83 -11.46
N TYR A 52 -0.23 -13.24 -11.61
CA TYR A 52 -0.06 -11.88 -12.13
C TYR A 52 -0.72 -11.66 -13.50
N ASP A 53 -0.43 -12.51 -14.48
CA ASP A 53 -0.89 -12.30 -15.86
C ASP A 53 -2.40 -12.35 -15.99
N ALA A 54 -3.07 -13.29 -15.30
CA ALA A 54 -4.52 -13.40 -15.33
C ALA A 54 -5.20 -12.22 -14.60
N ILE A 55 -4.62 -11.74 -13.49
CA ILE A 55 -5.10 -10.54 -12.81
C ILE A 55 -5.02 -9.34 -13.76
N VAL A 56 -3.86 -9.08 -14.36
CA VAL A 56 -3.65 -7.97 -15.30
C VAL A 56 -4.62 -8.07 -16.49
N ALA A 57 -4.78 -9.25 -17.08
CA ALA A 57 -5.73 -9.46 -18.17
C ALA A 57 -7.16 -9.10 -17.80
N LYS A 58 -7.60 -9.45 -16.58
CA LYS A 58 -8.96 -9.15 -16.09
C LYS A 58 -9.21 -7.65 -15.90
N ILE A 59 -8.20 -6.89 -15.49
CA ILE A 59 -8.36 -5.47 -15.16
C ILE A 59 -7.69 -4.51 -16.18
N GLN A 60 -7.16 -5.01 -17.29
CA GLN A 60 -6.36 -4.22 -18.24
C GLN A 60 -7.04 -2.92 -18.73
N ASN A 61 -8.35 -2.96 -18.97
CA ASN A 61 -9.08 -1.75 -19.39
C ASN A 61 -9.19 -0.74 -18.25
N GLN A 62 -9.34 -1.20 -17.02
CA GLN A 62 -9.36 -0.36 -15.83
C GLN A 62 -7.98 0.27 -15.60
N LEU A 63 -6.89 -0.50 -15.75
CA LEU A 63 -5.51 0.00 -15.66
C LEU A 63 -5.24 1.10 -16.69
N LYS A 64 -5.69 0.93 -17.93
CA LYS A 64 -5.58 1.98 -18.97
C LYS A 64 -6.30 3.27 -18.57
N LEU A 65 -7.50 3.16 -18.00
CA LEU A 65 -8.26 4.33 -17.53
C LEU A 65 -7.59 4.99 -16.32
N GLY A 66 -7.06 4.19 -15.41
CA GLY A 66 -6.27 4.66 -14.26
C GLY A 66 -5.02 5.44 -14.71
N ASP A 67 -4.25 4.87 -15.64
CA ASP A 67 -3.05 5.50 -16.20
C ASP A 67 -3.35 6.86 -16.85
N ILE A 68 -4.39 6.92 -17.72
CA ILE A 68 -4.82 8.16 -18.36
C ILE A 68 -5.25 9.20 -17.31
N SER A 69 -6.04 8.79 -16.31
CA SER A 69 -6.53 9.68 -15.26
C SER A 69 -5.38 10.26 -14.44
N LEU A 70 -4.39 9.44 -14.06
CA LEU A 70 -3.19 9.87 -13.33
C LEU A 70 -2.33 10.81 -14.17
N LYS A 71 -2.10 10.52 -15.45
CA LYS A 71 -1.35 11.40 -16.35
C LYS A 71 -1.97 12.78 -16.45
N ILE A 72 -3.30 12.84 -16.64
CA ILE A 72 -4.02 14.12 -16.69
C ILE A 72 -3.90 14.86 -15.34
N ALA A 73 -4.18 14.19 -14.22
CA ALA A 73 -4.07 14.78 -12.90
C ALA A 73 -2.66 15.30 -12.62
N THR A 74 -1.64 14.54 -12.98
CA THR A 74 -0.23 14.90 -12.79
C THR A 74 0.13 16.12 -13.65
N LYS A 75 -0.18 16.08 -14.94
CA LYS A 75 0.11 17.18 -15.86
C LYS A 75 -0.51 18.51 -15.41
N LEU A 76 -1.77 18.47 -15.00
CA LEU A 76 -2.49 19.66 -14.55
C LEU A 76 -2.09 20.12 -13.14
N SER A 77 -1.58 19.23 -12.30
CA SER A 77 -1.05 19.55 -10.97
C SER A 77 0.32 20.22 -11.03
N GLY A 78 1.11 19.92 -12.06
CA GLY A 78 2.52 20.27 -12.11
C GLY A 78 3.29 19.65 -10.92
N LYS A 79 4.05 20.46 -10.20
CA LYS A 79 4.80 20.01 -9.03
C LYS A 79 3.97 19.95 -7.73
N ARG A 80 2.72 20.45 -7.73
CA ARG A 80 1.90 20.48 -6.51
C ARG A 80 1.43 19.09 -6.11
N ARG A 81 1.51 18.79 -4.81
CA ARG A 81 1.12 17.50 -4.23
C ARG A 81 0.08 17.66 -3.13
N LYS A 82 -0.70 16.60 -2.90
CA LYS A 82 -1.50 16.35 -1.70
C LYS A 82 -0.92 15.15 -1.00
N LYS A 83 -1.12 15.06 0.31
CA LYS A 83 -0.55 14.01 1.16
C LYS A 83 -1.65 13.23 1.86
N ALA A 84 -1.56 11.91 1.79
CA ALA A 84 -2.24 11.01 2.69
C ALA A 84 -1.23 10.61 3.77
N THR A 85 -1.51 10.96 5.01
CA THR A 85 -0.61 10.67 6.14
C THR A 85 -1.37 9.94 7.23
N THR A 86 -0.77 8.88 7.76
CA THR A 86 -1.32 8.08 8.86
C THR A 86 -0.24 7.83 9.89
N LYS A 87 -0.60 7.94 11.17
CA LYS A 87 0.27 7.61 12.30
C LYS A 87 -0.18 6.30 12.91
N ILE A 88 0.76 5.42 13.18
CA ILE A 88 0.52 4.08 13.72
C ILE A 88 1.44 3.88 14.91
N TYR A 89 0.90 3.28 15.97
CA TYR A 89 1.66 2.80 17.12
C TYR A 89 1.51 1.28 17.18
N ALA A 90 2.61 0.58 17.39
CA ALA A 90 2.61 -0.87 17.54
C ALA A 90 3.58 -1.28 18.64
N GLU A 91 3.13 -2.21 19.48
CA GLU A 91 3.93 -2.77 20.56
C GLU A 91 4.57 -4.10 20.14
N GLY A 92 5.64 -4.51 20.82
CA GLY A 92 6.25 -5.83 20.65
C GLY A 92 7.13 -6.01 19.42
N ILE A 93 7.54 -4.93 18.79
CA ILE A 93 8.48 -4.94 17.66
C ILE A 93 9.38 -3.71 17.70
N ASP A 94 10.60 -3.80 17.18
CA ASP A 94 11.46 -2.66 16.93
C ASP A 94 11.58 -2.36 15.43
N VAL A 95 12.09 -1.16 15.11
CA VAL A 95 12.18 -0.69 13.72
C VAL A 95 13.18 -1.51 12.90
N GLU A 96 14.25 -2.03 13.51
CA GLU A 96 15.25 -2.80 12.77
C GLU A 96 14.69 -4.16 12.35
N ILE A 97 13.91 -4.82 13.21
CA ILE A 97 13.20 -6.05 12.88
C ILE A 97 12.18 -5.77 11.80
N LEU A 98 11.35 -4.73 11.97
CA LEU A 98 10.36 -4.35 10.95
C LEU A 98 11.03 -4.08 9.59
N GLY A 99 12.14 -3.34 9.56
CA GLY A 99 12.87 -3.05 8.33
C GLY A 99 13.33 -4.31 7.61
N ARG A 100 13.96 -5.25 8.32
CA ARG A 100 14.39 -6.54 7.74
C ARG A 100 13.22 -7.36 7.21
N VAL A 101 12.10 -7.37 7.92
CA VAL A 101 10.89 -8.08 7.47
C VAL A 101 10.33 -7.43 6.21
N ILE A 102 10.20 -6.10 6.16
CA ILE A 102 9.73 -5.39 4.98
C ILE A 102 10.64 -5.65 3.78
N ASP A 103 11.96 -5.59 3.96
CA ASP A 103 12.91 -5.94 2.91
C ASP A 103 12.73 -7.38 2.43
N HIS A 104 12.56 -8.33 3.35
CA HIS A 104 12.32 -9.73 3.01
C HIS A 104 11.07 -9.91 2.15
N VAL A 105 9.94 -9.32 2.54
CA VAL A 105 8.65 -9.52 1.84
C VAL A 105 8.50 -8.67 0.57
N THR A 106 9.26 -7.58 0.43
CA THR A 106 9.14 -6.68 -0.73
C THR A 106 10.19 -6.91 -1.81
N TYR A 107 11.41 -7.36 -1.45
CA TYR A 107 12.48 -7.56 -2.43
C TYR A 107 12.63 -9.00 -2.91
N LEU A 108 12.15 -9.98 -2.15
CA LEU A 108 12.22 -11.39 -2.56
C LEU A 108 10.91 -11.80 -3.25
N ASN A 109 11.00 -12.07 -4.54
CA ASN A 109 9.85 -12.49 -5.38
C ASN A 109 9.54 -13.99 -5.18
N THR A 110 9.08 -14.36 -3.99
CA THR A 110 8.61 -15.72 -3.68
C THR A 110 7.09 -15.79 -3.66
N ALA A 111 6.52 -16.98 -3.85
CA ALA A 111 5.07 -17.18 -3.76
C ALA A 111 4.52 -16.84 -2.37
N GLU A 112 5.32 -17.12 -1.32
CA GLU A 112 4.98 -16.80 0.06
C GLU A 112 4.92 -15.28 0.28
N ASN A 113 5.96 -14.55 -0.14
CA ASN A 113 6.02 -13.09 -0.01
C ASN A 113 4.91 -12.40 -0.83
N LEU A 114 4.62 -12.93 -2.03
CA LEU A 114 3.47 -12.45 -2.80
C LEU A 114 2.16 -12.61 -2.01
N LYS A 115 1.95 -13.77 -1.38
CA LYS A 115 0.77 -14.03 -0.56
C LYS A 115 0.69 -13.04 0.62
N VAL A 116 1.80 -12.78 1.32
CA VAL A 116 1.86 -11.78 2.39
C VAL A 116 1.45 -10.41 1.87
N ASN A 117 2.09 -9.93 0.81
CA ASN A 117 1.81 -8.62 0.23
C ASN A 117 0.36 -8.45 -0.26
N LEU A 118 -0.28 -9.52 -0.73
CA LEU A 118 -1.68 -9.52 -1.13
C LEU A 118 -2.65 -9.59 0.06
N SER A 119 -2.23 -10.15 1.19
CA SER A 119 -3.08 -10.35 2.38
C SER A 119 -3.18 -9.10 3.24
N VAL A 120 -2.13 -8.29 3.34
CA VAL A 120 -2.10 -7.11 4.21
C VAL A 120 -3.12 -6.05 3.83
N CYS A 121 -3.46 -5.94 2.54
CA CYS A 121 -4.50 -5.03 2.07
C CYS A 121 -5.32 -5.65 0.94
N PRO A 122 -6.66 -5.67 1.03
CA PRO A 122 -7.49 -6.24 -0.03
C PRO A 122 -7.36 -5.52 -1.38
N GLU A 123 -6.94 -4.25 -1.38
CA GLU A 123 -6.77 -3.43 -2.58
C GLU A 123 -5.50 -3.73 -3.38
N HIS A 124 -4.59 -4.53 -2.86
CA HIS A 124 -3.40 -4.99 -3.59
C HIS A 124 -3.79 -6.07 -4.61
N TYR A 125 -3.45 -5.85 -5.87
CA TYR A 125 -3.58 -6.82 -6.96
C TYR A 125 -2.25 -7.48 -7.28
N ALA A 126 -1.15 -6.74 -7.19
CA ALA A 126 0.21 -7.22 -7.33
C ALA A 126 1.21 -6.26 -6.67
N LEU A 127 2.21 -6.81 -6.00
CA LEU A 127 3.43 -6.13 -5.58
C LEU A 127 4.58 -7.03 -6.04
N VAL A 128 5.27 -6.63 -7.10
CA VAL A 128 6.26 -7.48 -7.76
C VAL A 128 7.60 -6.75 -7.85
N PRO A 129 8.66 -7.26 -7.20
CA PRO A 129 10.00 -6.72 -7.37
C PRO A 129 10.45 -6.80 -8.83
N ARG A 130 10.97 -5.68 -9.35
CA ARG A 130 11.56 -5.55 -10.67
C ARG A 130 12.94 -4.93 -10.50
N GLU A 131 13.99 -5.53 -10.92
CA GLU A 131 15.37 -5.04 -10.85
C GLU A 131 15.62 -3.96 -9.76
N GLU A 132 15.34 -2.68 -10.07
CA GLU A 132 15.55 -1.54 -9.17
C GLU A 132 14.24 -0.93 -8.64
N GLU A 133 13.08 -1.52 -8.92
CA GLU A 133 11.76 -0.94 -8.64
C GLU A 133 10.79 -1.98 -8.09
N LEU A 134 9.83 -1.52 -7.32
CA LEU A 134 8.66 -2.32 -6.95
C LEU A 134 7.50 -1.95 -7.89
N GLU A 135 7.05 -2.89 -8.70
CA GLU A 135 5.80 -2.75 -9.44
C GLU A 135 4.62 -2.97 -8.51
N VAL A 136 3.76 -1.97 -8.44
CA VAL A 136 2.55 -1.98 -7.63
C VAL A 136 1.33 -1.90 -8.54
N ILE A 137 0.39 -2.83 -8.35
CA ILE A 137 -0.95 -2.72 -8.91
C ILE A 137 -1.90 -2.73 -7.72
N GLU A 138 -2.58 -1.59 -7.51
CA GLU A 138 -3.52 -1.43 -6.41
C GLU A 138 -4.70 -0.54 -6.79
N LYS A 139 -5.77 -0.65 -6.01
CA LYS A 139 -6.85 0.32 -6.06
C LYS A 139 -6.69 1.30 -4.90
N THR A 140 -6.24 2.49 -5.22
CA THR A 140 -5.93 3.53 -4.25
C THR A 140 -7.19 4.12 -3.64
N GLY A 141 -7.65 3.57 -2.54
CA GLY A 141 -8.82 4.04 -1.80
C GLY A 141 -10.09 4.10 -2.66
N ASN A 142 -10.81 5.22 -2.62
CA ASN A 142 -12.02 5.42 -3.42
C ASN A 142 -11.75 5.72 -4.91
N ALA A 143 -10.56 5.43 -5.43
CA ALA A 143 -10.31 5.54 -6.85
C ALA A 143 -11.29 4.68 -7.66
N PRO A 144 -11.80 5.17 -8.82
CA PRO A 144 -12.73 4.40 -9.62
C PRO A 144 -12.08 3.18 -10.27
N PHE A 145 -10.76 3.21 -10.50
CA PHE A 145 -10.00 2.18 -11.18
C PHE A 145 -8.75 1.79 -10.39
N PRO A 146 -8.28 0.53 -10.48
CA PRO A 146 -6.94 0.17 -10.07
C PRO A 146 -5.90 0.88 -10.93
N MET A 147 -4.72 1.07 -10.38
CA MET A 147 -3.60 1.76 -11.01
C MET A 147 -2.37 0.88 -10.97
N GLN A 148 -1.54 0.99 -12.00
CA GLN A 148 -0.23 0.37 -12.08
C GLN A 148 0.82 1.46 -12.03
N PHE A 149 1.76 1.35 -11.11
CA PHE A 149 2.88 2.27 -10.99
C PHE A 149 4.10 1.55 -10.44
N PHE A 150 5.24 2.23 -10.47
CA PHE A 150 6.53 1.69 -10.05
C PHE A 150 7.10 2.59 -8.98
N ILE A 151 7.53 2.01 -7.85
CA ILE A 151 8.22 2.74 -6.79
C ILE A 151 9.71 2.45 -6.93
N ARG A 152 10.50 3.51 -7.11
CA ARG A 152 11.94 3.45 -7.04
C ARG A 152 12.38 3.97 -5.69
N PHE A 153 12.85 3.04 -4.86
CA PHE A 153 13.27 3.36 -3.50
C PHE A 153 14.62 4.08 -3.49
N ASN A 154 14.88 4.79 -2.38
CA ASN A 154 16.07 5.61 -2.17
C ASN A 154 16.23 6.77 -3.15
N GLU A 155 15.21 7.12 -3.92
CA GLU A 155 15.14 8.34 -4.70
C GLU A 155 14.16 9.34 -4.03
N GLU A 156 14.65 10.56 -3.83
CA GLU A 156 13.89 11.62 -3.13
C GLU A 156 13.54 12.80 -4.05
N GLU A 157 13.98 12.78 -5.31
CA GLU A 157 13.76 13.90 -6.22
C GLU A 157 12.27 14.15 -6.44
N GLY A 158 11.80 15.33 -6.05
CA GLY A 158 10.40 15.73 -6.19
C GLY A 158 9.49 15.31 -5.03
N ILE A 159 9.99 14.60 -4.03
CA ILE A 159 9.26 14.34 -2.77
C ILE A 159 9.17 15.66 -1.98
N GLN A 160 7.92 16.01 -1.58
CA GLN A 160 7.66 17.27 -0.83
C GLN A 160 7.46 17.03 0.66
N THR A 161 7.32 15.79 1.09
CA THR A 161 7.27 15.44 2.51
C THR A 161 8.68 15.54 3.07
N PRO A 162 8.95 16.43 4.04
CA PRO A 162 10.28 16.54 4.61
C PRO A 162 10.64 15.30 5.41
N ARG A 163 11.94 15.05 5.53
CA ARG A 163 12.47 14.14 6.53
C ARG A 163 12.27 14.78 7.91
N ASP A 164 11.78 13.98 8.85
CA ASP A 164 11.67 14.35 10.26
C ASP A 164 12.82 13.69 11.02
N GLU A 165 13.65 14.50 11.68
CA GLU A 165 14.82 14.02 12.42
C GLU A 165 14.46 13.22 13.67
N GLU A 166 13.24 13.36 14.19
CA GLU A 166 12.72 12.54 15.28
C GLU A 166 12.46 11.08 14.85
N TYR A 167 12.44 10.81 13.54
CA TYR A 167 12.23 9.49 12.96
C TYR A 167 13.49 9.06 12.19
N PRO A 168 14.47 8.44 12.87
CA PRO A 168 15.78 8.14 12.27
C PRO A 168 15.71 7.13 11.12
N TYR A 169 14.67 6.28 11.08
CA TYR A 169 14.48 5.27 10.03
C TYR A 169 13.43 5.73 9.03
N GLN A 170 13.68 5.47 7.76
CA GLN A 170 12.72 5.84 6.72
C GLN A 170 12.77 4.89 5.53
N ILE A 171 11.62 4.74 4.88
CA ILE A 171 11.45 4.19 3.54
C ILE A 171 10.97 5.35 2.67
N VAL A 172 11.74 5.69 1.65
CA VAL A 172 11.43 6.79 0.74
C VAL A 172 11.58 6.33 -0.70
N GLY A 173 10.73 6.80 -1.59
CA GLY A 173 10.84 6.50 -3.01
C GLY A 173 9.88 7.32 -3.86
N ILE A 174 10.26 7.53 -5.11
CA ILE A 174 9.39 8.16 -6.11
C ILE A 174 8.46 7.11 -6.72
N ALA A 175 7.21 7.52 -6.96
CA ALA A 175 6.23 6.71 -7.69
C ALA A 175 6.08 7.25 -9.11
N LYS A 176 6.22 6.38 -10.11
CA LYS A 176 6.13 6.75 -11.53
C LYS A 176 5.29 5.77 -12.32
N LEU A 177 4.72 6.24 -13.41
CA LEU A 177 4.06 5.41 -14.41
C LEU A 177 5.09 4.72 -15.30
N LYS A 178 4.64 3.76 -16.10
CA LYS A 178 5.48 2.98 -17.03
C LYS A 178 6.28 3.84 -18.02
N ASP A 179 5.77 5.03 -18.37
CA ASP A 179 6.46 5.97 -19.25
C ASP A 179 7.43 6.92 -18.53
N GLY A 180 7.67 6.71 -17.24
CA GLY A 180 8.54 7.54 -16.42
C GLY A 180 7.87 8.78 -15.81
N THR A 181 6.58 9.02 -16.05
CA THR A 181 5.86 10.17 -15.46
C THR A 181 5.81 10.03 -13.93
N ILE A 182 6.47 10.92 -13.20
CA ILE A 182 6.45 10.94 -11.72
C ILE A 182 5.09 11.44 -11.24
N ILE A 183 4.33 10.56 -10.59
CA ILE A 183 2.97 10.82 -10.09
C ILE A 183 2.94 11.25 -8.62
N GLY A 184 4.00 11.01 -7.89
CA GLY A 184 4.14 11.29 -6.46
C GLY A 184 5.26 10.48 -5.86
N GLY A 185 5.07 10.01 -4.64
CA GLY A 185 6.01 9.12 -3.98
C GLY A 185 5.59 8.81 -2.56
N VAL A 186 6.45 8.09 -1.88
CA VAL A 186 6.26 7.65 -0.50
C VAL A 186 7.37 8.17 0.39
N ARG A 187 7.04 8.52 1.62
CA ARG A 187 7.98 8.69 2.73
C ARG A 187 7.35 8.16 3.99
N HIS A 188 7.76 6.97 4.38
CA HIS A 188 7.36 6.33 5.61
C HIS A 188 8.51 6.49 6.61
N GLN A 189 8.22 6.98 7.80
CA GLN A 189 9.21 7.31 8.80
C GLN A 189 8.89 6.60 10.11
N PHE A 190 9.91 6.04 10.77
CA PHE A 190 9.75 5.18 11.92
C PHE A 190 10.72 5.55 13.02
N ARG A 191 10.28 5.37 14.28
CA ARG A 191 11.13 5.46 15.45
C ARG A 191 10.75 4.39 16.47
N ASN A 192 11.74 3.98 17.25
CA ASN A 192 11.47 3.17 18.44
C ASN A 192 10.86 4.05 19.54
N VAL A 193 9.91 3.49 20.27
CA VAL A 193 9.32 4.03 21.49
C VAL A 193 9.41 3.03 22.61
N GLU A 194 9.04 3.38 23.85
CA GLU A 194 9.29 2.57 25.04
C GLU A 194 8.87 1.09 24.91
N GLN A 195 7.75 0.80 24.25
CA GLN A 195 7.20 -0.56 24.15
C GLN A 195 7.11 -1.09 22.72
N GLY A 196 7.66 -0.38 21.74
CA GLY A 196 7.55 -0.77 20.34
C GLY A 196 7.93 0.36 19.38
N ILE A 197 7.10 0.63 18.38
CA ILE A 197 7.39 1.62 17.35
C ILE A 197 6.28 2.64 17.17
N GLU A 198 6.67 3.82 16.71
CA GLU A 198 5.78 4.81 16.10
C GLU A 198 6.16 4.97 14.63
N ALA A 199 5.16 4.87 13.75
CA ALA A 199 5.30 5.05 12.31
C ALA A 199 4.46 6.24 11.83
N VAL A 200 5.04 7.09 10.98
CA VAL A 200 4.34 8.11 10.20
C VAL A 200 4.45 7.73 8.73
N THR A 201 3.39 7.14 8.20
CA THR A 201 3.34 6.74 6.79
C THR A 201 2.74 7.86 5.95
N CYS A 202 3.34 8.16 4.80
CA CYS A 202 2.89 9.22 3.91
C CYS A 202 3.05 8.83 2.46
N VAL A 203 1.98 9.07 1.68
CA VAL A 203 1.95 8.96 0.22
C VAL A 203 1.57 10.30 -0.38
N GLU A 204 2.31 10.72 -1.40
CA GLU A 204 2.07 11.96 -2.15
C GLU A 204 1.30 11.68 -3.44
N PHE A 205 0.26 12.46 -3.67
CA PHE A 205 -0.60 12.41 -4.85
C PHE A 205 -0.49 13.71 -5.66
N PRO A 206 -0.76 13.69 -6.98
CA PRO A 206 -0.97 14.92 -7.72
C PRO A 206 -2.04 15.80 -7.06
N ALA A 207 -1.85 17.11 -7.01
CA ALA A 207 -2.73 18.04 -6.28
C ALA A 207 -4.19 17.99 -6.78
N LEU A 208 -4.43 17.61 -8.03
CA LEU A 208 -5.77 17.45 -8.58
C LEU A 208 -6.43 16.10 -8.28
N CYS A 209 -5.71 15.18 -7.62
CA CYS A 209 -6.35 13.98 -7.12
C CYS A 209 -7.52 14.34 -6.19
N PRO A 210 -8.72 13.73 -6.35
CA PRO A 210 -9.88 14.03 -5.52
C PRO A 210 -9.56 13.85 -4.02
N ASN A 211 -10.04 14.77 -3.19
CA ASN A 211 -9.82 14.70 -1.73
C ASN A 211 -10.41 13.43 -1.10
N SER A 212 -11.46 12.86 -1.69
CA SER A 212 -12.05 11.60 -1.24
C SER A 212 -11.09 10.43 -1.39
N ILE A 213 -10.28 10.39 -2.47
CA ILE A 213 -9.26 9.36 -2.69
C ILE A 213 -8.15 9.52 -1.65
N VAL A 214 -7.62 10.74 -1.50
CA VAL A 214 -6.53 11.02 -0.55
C VAL A 214 -6.93 10.69 0.90
N LYS A 215 -8.16 11.05 1.30
CA LYS A 215 -8.69 10.74 2.64
C LYS A 215 -8.92 9.26 2.87
N ASP A 216 -9.41 8.55 1.86
CA ASP A 216 -9.64 7.11 1.96
C ASP A 216 -8.33 6.34 1.98
N HIS A 217 -7.30 6.85 1.28
CA HIS A 217 -5.96 6.27 1.32
C HIS A 217 -5.27 6.39 2.68
N GLN A 218 -5.67 7.32 3.54
CA GLN A 218 -5.20 7.32 4.93
C GLN A 218 -5.62 6.05 5.68
N ILE A 219 -6.83 5.54 5.40
CA ILE A 219 -7.31 4.27 5.98
C ILE A 219 -6.61 3.09 5.31
N HIS A 220 -6.39 3.16 3.99
CA HIS A 220 -5.58 2.18 3.26
C HIS A 220 -4.21 2.00 3.94
N LEU A 221 -3.47 3.09 4.17
CA LEU A 221 -2.18 3.06 4.87
C LEU A 221 -2.27 2.46 6.28
N ALA A 222 -3.35 2.78 7.02
CA ALA A 222 -3.55 2.17 8.34
C ALA A 222 -3.74 0.65 8.24
N VAL A 223 -4.50 0.17 7.27
CA VAL A 223 -4.78 -1.26 7.07
C VAL A 223 -3.53 -1.99 6.59
N GLU A 224 -2.88 -1.48 5.57
CA GLU A 224 -1.69 -2.03 4.94
C GLU A 224 -0.54 -2.17 5.95
N TRP A 225 -0.15 -1.07 6.58
CA TRP A 225 0.96 -1.05 7.52
C TRP A 225 0.65 -1.83 8.79
N SER A 226 -0.58 -1.79 9.30
CA SER A 226 -0.97 -2.66 10.42
C SER A 226 -0.85 -4.15 10.05
N GLY A 227 -1.17 -4.51 8.81
CA GLY A 227 -1.01 -5.87 8.30
C GLY A 227 0.45 -6.31 8.24
N TRP A 228 1.34 -5.50 7.66
CA TRP A 228 2.78 -5.82 7.62
C TRP A 228 3.42 -5.83 9.01
N ILE A 229 3.08 -4.89 9.88
CA ILE A 229 3.59 -4.84 11.25
C ILE A 229 3.14 -6.08 12.04
N GLN A 230 1.86 -6.46 11.94
CA GLN A 230 1.37 -7.66 12.60
C GLN A 230 2.07 -8.92 12.08
N TRP A 231 2.20 -9.03 10.75
CA TRP A 231 2.93 -10.15 10.16
C TRP A 231 4.39 -10.20 10.64
N ALA A 232 5.05 -9.04 10.76
CA ALA A 232 6.41 -8.95 11.29
C ALA A 232 6.49 -9.36 12.76
N ILE A 233 5.52 -8.99 13.59
CA ILE A 233 5.43 -9.42 15.00
C ILE A 233 5.32 -10.95 15.08
N ASP A 234 4.49 -11.54 14.23
CA ASP A 234 4.22 -12.99 14.24
C ASP A 234 5.40 -13.82 13.67
N HIS A 235 6.33 -13.18 12.91
CA HIS A 235 7.40 -13.86 12.16
C HIS A 235 8.80 -13.27 12.43
N GLN A 236 9.03 -12.72 13.61
CA GLN A 236 10.33 -12.12 13.97
C GLN A 236 11.52 -13.11 13.85
N ASP A 237 11.25 -14.40 14.05
CA ASP A 237 12.27 -15.46 13.97
C ASP A 237 12.91 -15.59 12.58
N LEU A 238 12.19 -15.21 11.53
CA LEU A 238 12.71 -15.28 10.15
C LEU A 238 13.92 -14.39 9.91
N VAL A 239 14.06 -13.29 10.67
CA VAL A 239 15.11 -12.28 10.47
C VAL A 239 16.08 -12.17 11.64
N GLN A 240 15.86 -12.89 12.76
CA GLN A 240 16.77 -12.89 13.90
C GLN A 240 18.01 -13.76 13.70
N ASN A 241 17.96 -14.71 12.74
CA ASN A 241 19.05 -15.67 12.48
C ASN A 241 19.78 -15.40 11.13
N SER A 242 19.57 -14.24 10.52
CA SER A 242 20.16 -13.87 9.22
C SER A 242 21.35 -12.95 9.36
#